data_507694fab9eedac6fc6b540c625a90f9
#
_entry.id   507694fab9eedac6fc6b540c625a90f9
#
_cell.length_a   1.000
_cell.length_b   1.000
_cell.length_c   1.000
_cell.angle_alpha   90.00
_cell.angle_beta   90.00
_cell.angle_gamma   90.00
#
_symmetry.space_group_name_H-M   'P 1'
#
loop_
_entity.id
_entity.type
_entity.pdbx_description
1 polymer ?
#
loop_
_entity_poly.entity_id
_entity_poly.type
_entity_poly.pdbx_seq_one_letter_code
_entity_poly.pdbx_strand_id
1 'polypeptide(L)'
;MVSSTAVRTVYRLSGVAPTPEAMLDALDADLLDRLGADPHFPDVLGVPAVYITCGMEHTKAPWCEPMSHTTGITVNESVRRTAAVLLLAIDGTAYAIGCDQGYRLIPDHLKDKRFGLSFAVRQMDPNMIRGAVSKTLGQTRTDISLVPGGAPVPLLGIRDHSRIVRSLGGYLDDIPLTRSRFTRGKAVSAQGGCGLRIALGVEPEALVSDLRTIARICLEDIPHQELEFVDHIAPVSDTATLDTLDQALDDLLGRPPDGCISVSVPSEHHAAFAEATMYLAQINSTGALRSDNFDLGYVLTRARLAPPGRRLKALREGTVTLARDRRAGSTDMLAVTSALTWLEAGISLGSRRFFLMDGEWYEAGAAYVEECQTTVAALFSPSPSVSLPAWADGESENDYNNRVADGRPGWLCLDTKNVTNPLRPRDQVEICDLLAPDGTLVLVKRAGSSGPLSHLFSQARVAVELLQQSAQVRAQFIAMVARLGGGECSLPEDFTPRRIVLAVLLKNRENLTPESVFGFSQITIAQTAKALAARGVTVEVIGIPPTGGAP
;
A
#
# COMPACT_ATOMS: atom_id res chain seq x y z
N MET A 1 -41.92 -5.55 -19.83
CA MET A 1 -41.72 -5.27 -18.37
C MET A 1 -40.53 -4.35 -18.24
N VAL A 2 -40.59 -3.36 -17.37
CA VAL A 2 -39.48 -2.43 -17.17
C VAL A 2 -38.65 -2.99 -16.08
N SER A 3 -37.47 -3.45 -16.44
CA SER A 3 -36.47 -3.98 -15.53
C SER A 3 -35.97 -2.87 -14.60
N SER A 4 -36.07 -3.09 -13.30
CA SER A 4 -35.41 -2.25 -12.30
C SER A 4 -33.96 -2.73 -12.09
N THR A 5 -33.05 -1.80 -11.82
CA THR A 5 -31.66 -2.13 -11.50
C THR A 5 -31.30 -1.63 -10.11
N ALA A 6 -30.41 -2.34 -9.43
CA ALA A 6 -29.83 -1.96 -8.15
C ALA A 6 -28.29 -2.03 -8.23
N VAL A 7 -27.61 -1.08 -7.63
CA VAL A 7 -26.15 -1.13 -7.48
C VAL A 7 -25.79 -2.19 -6.46
N ARG A 8 -24.99 -3.16 -6.86
CA ARG A 8 -24.57 -4.30 -6.05
C ARG A 8 -23.06 -4.48 -6.13
N THR A 9 -22.47 -5.07 -5.10
CA THR A 9 -21.09 -5.54 -5.13
C THR A 9 -21.07 -7.05 -5.24
N VAL A 10 -20.50 -7.54 -6.35
CA VAL A 10 -20.38 -8.97 -6.66
C VAL A 10 -18.96 -9.41 -6.37
N TYR A 11 -18.80 -10.56 -5.74
CA TYR A 11 -17.52 -11.25 -5.54
C TYR A 11 -17.57 -12.60 -6.25
N ARG A 12 -16.48 -12.99 -6.90
CA ARG A 12 -16.28 -14.38 -7.35
C ARG A 12 -15.58 -15.13 -6.25
N LEU A 13 -16.06 -16.36 -5.94
CA LEU A 13 -15.49 -17.19 -4.90
C LEU A 13 -14.57 -18.26 -5.50
N SER A 14 -13.39 -18.40 -4.95
CA SER A 14 -12.40 -19.39 -5.36
C SER A 14 -12.43 -20.60 -4.44
N GLY A 15 -12.35 -21.81 -5.01
CA GLY A 15 -12.30 -23.06 -4.23
C GLY A 15 -13.63 -23.47 -3.57
N VAL A 16 -14.75 -22.82 -3.91
CA VAL A 16 -16.08 -23.14 -3.40
C VAL A 16 -16.85 -23.93 -4.46
N ALA A 17 -17.31 -25.14 -4.11
CA ALA A 17 -18.13 -25.92 -5.02
C ALA A 17 -19.47 -25.22 -5.27
N PRO A 18 -20.04 -25.31 -6.51
CA PRO A 18 -21.25 -24.60 -6.90
C PRO A 18 -22.53 -25.30 -6.43
N THR A 19 -22.58 -25.70 -5.17
CA THR A 19 -23.77 -26.31 -4.53
C THR A 19 -24.21 -25.49 -3.32
N PRO A 20 -25.50 -25.46 -2.97
CA PRO A 20 -25.99 -24.69 -1.83
C PRO A 20 -25.28 -25.03 -0.53
N GLU A 21 -25.04 -26.32 -0.26
CA GLU A 21 -24.37 -26.80 0.94
C GLU A 21 -22.94 -26.28 1.01
N ALA A 22 -22.15 -26.46 -0.07
CA ALA A 22 -20.76 -26.01 -0.10
C ALA A 22 -20.64 -24.48 -0.04
N MET A 23 -21.59 -23.75 -0.63
CA MET A 23 -21.63 -22.29 -0.54
C MET A 23 -21.97 -21.82 0.88
N LEU A 24 -22.83 -22.53 1.61
CA LEU A 24 -23.14 -22.23 3.01
C LEU A 24 -21.94 -22.54 3.92
N ASP A 25 -21.35 -23.73 3.75
CA ASP A 25 -20.19 -24.19 4.53
C ASP A 25 -18.94 -23.32 4.32
N ALA A 26 -18.87 -22.61 3.20
CA ALA A 26 -17.80 -21.68 2.90
C ALA A 26 -17.84 -20.38 3.73
N LEU A 27 -18.96 -20.08 4.37
CA LEU A 27 -19.09 -18.91 5.23
C LEU A 27 -18.58 -19.18 6.64
N ASP A 28 -18.31 -18.12 7.40
CA ASP A 28 -17.88 -18.23 8.80
C ASP A 28 -19.04 -18.69 9.70
N ALA A 29 -19.09 -19.98 10.00
CA ALA A 29 -20.16 -20.60 10.79
C ALA A 29 -20.24 -19.98 12.21
N ASP A 30 -19.11 -19.72 12.86
CA ASP A 30 -19.08 -19.10 14.20
C ASP A 30 -19.65 -17.68 14.18
N LEU A 31 -19.42 -16.96 13.10
CA LEU A 31 -19.99 -15.63 12.91
C LEU A 31 -21.49 -15.70 12.63
N LEU A 32 -21.94 -16.63 11.80
CA LEU A 32 -23.35 -16.84 11.50
C LEU A 32 -24.15 -17.20 12.77
N ASP A 33 -23.65 -18.11 13.58
CA ASP A 33 -24.28 -18.52 14.84
C ASP A 33 -24.35 -17.35 15.83
N ARG A 34 -23.28 -16.60 16.00
CA ARG A 34 -23.25 -15.42 16.89
C ARG A 34 -24.24 -14.33 16.46
N LEU A 35 -24.48 -14.20 15.16
CA LEU A 35 -25.39 -13.20 14.62
C LEU A 35 -26.84 -13.70 14.54
N GLY A 36 -27.10 -14.97 14.87
CA GLY A 36 -28.41 -15.59 14.71
C GLY A 36 -28.88 -15.54 13.26
N ALA A 37 -27.98 -15.81 12.33
CA ALA A 37 -28.25 -15.73 10.91
C ALA A 37 -29.15 -16.91 10.49
N ASP A 38 -30.15 -16.63 9.64
CA ASP A 38 -31.09 -17.60 9.12
C ASP A 38 -30.82 -17.86 7.63
N PRO A 39 -30.28 -19.03 7.24
CA PRO A 39 -30.03 -19.36 5.85
C PRO A 39 -31.33 -19.82 5.16
N HIS A 40 -31.58 -19.29 3.97
CA HIS A 40 -32.65 -19.65 3.08
C HIS A 40 -32.08 -20.17 1.76
N PHE A 41 -32.83 -21.09 1.11
CA PHE A 41 -32.47 -21.69 -0.17
C PHE A 41 -33.51 -21.29 -1.23
N PRO A 42 -33.41 -20.06 -1.76
CA PRO A 42 -34.36 -19.57 -2.74
C PRO A 42 -34.19 -20.29 -4.08
N ASP A 43 -35.29 -20.51 -4.78
CA ASP A 43 -35.24 -20.88 -6.19
C ASP A 43 -35.01 -19.62 -7.05
N VAL A 44 -33.83 -19.51 -7.63
CA VAL A 44 -33.47 -18.43 -8.56
C VAL A 44 -33.34 -19.03 -9.96
N LEU A 45 -34.45 -19.33 -10.60
CA LEU A 45 -34.51 -19.94 -11.94
C LEU A 45 -33.74 -21.27 -12.07
N GLY A 46 -33.83 -22.12 -11.07
CA GLY A 46 -33.08 -23.39 -11.03
C GLY A 46 -31.60 -23.24 -10.81
N VAL A 47 -31.10 -22.02 -10.55
CA VAL A 47 -29.72 -21.79 -10.17
C VAL A 47 -29.55 -22.10 -8.68
N PRO A 48 -28.55 -22.93 -8.29
CA PRO A 48 -28.26 -23.16 -6.88
C PRO A 48 -27.99 -21.85 -6.15
N ALA A 49 -28.73 -21.56 -5.09
CA ALA A 49 -28.68 -20.31 -4.36
C ALA A 49 -28.78 -20.49 -2.85
N VAL A 50 -28.08 -19.61 -2.11
CA VAL A 50 -28.21 -19.47 -0.66
C VAL A 50 -28.38 -17.99 -0.33
N TYR A 51 -29.37 -17.65 0.46
CA TYR A 51 -29.59 -16.29 0.94
C TYR A 51 -29.53 -16.27 2.46
N ILE A 52 -28.72 -15.38 3.01
CA ILE A 52 -28.55 -15.21 4.45
C ILE A 52 -28.79 -13.76 4.80
N THR A 53 -29.54 -13.54 5.86
CA THR A 53 -29.77 -12.21 6.43
C THR A 53 -29.62 -12.25 7.94
N CYS A 54 -29.07 -11.21 8.51
CA CYS A 54 -28.94 -11.07 9.96
C CYS A 54 -28.91 -9.61 10.39
N GLY A 55 -29.36 -9.36 11.61
CA GLY A 55 -29.13 -8.10 12.30
C GLY A 55 -27.73 -8.13 12.93
N MET A 56 -26.83 -7.26 12.51
CA MET A 56 -25.49 -7.28 13.07
C MET A 56 -25.42 -6.66 14.47
N GLU A 57 -26.12 -5.57 14.73
CA GLU A 57 -26.11 -4.90 16.03
C GLU A 57 -27.20 -3.86 16.15
N HIS A 58 -27.70 -3.69 17.38
CA HIS A 58 -28.56 -2.58 17.77
C HIS A 58 -27.84 -1.79 18.85
N THR A 59 -27.19 -0.70 18.50
CA THR A 59 -26.31 0.04 19.40
C THR A 59 -26.73 1.49 19.53
N LYS A 60 -26.41 2.07 20.68
CA LYS A 60 -26.49 3.52 20.85
C LYS A 60 -25.54 4.20 19.85
N ALA A 61 -26.02 5.23 19.16
CA ALA A 61 -25.17 5.97 18.23
C ALA A 61 -23.94 6.55 18.96
N PRO A 62 -22.72 6.41 18.45
CA PRO A 62 -21.48 6.77 19.15
C PRO A 62 -21.42 8.24 19.59
N TRP A 63 -22.04 9.11 18.82
CA TRP A 63 -22.08 10.56 19.09
C TRP A 63 -23.03 10.96 20.25
N CYS A 64 -23.93 10.06 20.67
CA CYS A 64 -24.90 10.37 21.71
C CYS A 64 -24.25 10.74 23.04
N GLU A 65 -23.24 10.00 23.45
CA GLU A 65 -22.61 10.23 24.75
C GLU A 65 -21.73 11.48 24.77
N PRO A 66 -20.83 11.70 23.79
CA PRO A 66 -20.12 12.98 23.69
C PRO A 66 -21.05 14.19 23.67
N MET A 67 -22.13 14.11 22.88
CA MET A 67 -23.11 15.21 22.81
C MET A 67 -23.91 15.37 24.09
N SER A 68 -24.26 14.28 24.77
CA SER A 68 -24.90 14.38 26.08
C SER A 68 -24.00 15.07 27.11
N HIS A 69 -22.71 14.75 27.14
CA HIS A 69 -21.74 15.43 28.00
C HIS A 69 -21.55 16.91 27.62
N THR A 70 -21.46 17.20 26.34
CA THR A 70 -21.24 18.58 25.85
C THR A 70 -22.44 19.49 26.14
N THR A 71 -23.65 18.97 25.95
CA THR A 71 -24.88 19.76 26.00
C THR A 71 -25.60 19.68 27.33
N GLY A 72 -25.30 18.69 28.18
CA GLY A 72 -26.07 18.37 29.39
C GLY A 72 -27.44 17.74 29.10
N ILE A 73 -27.77 17.47 27.84
CA ILE A 73 -29.04 16.86 27.41
C ILE A 73 -28.78 15.36 27.18
N THR A 74 -29.61 14.52 27.81
CA THR A 74 -29.52 13.07 27.57
C THR A 74 -30.01 12.73 26.15
N VAL A 75 -29.08 12.31 25.29
CA VAL A 75 -29.35 11.84 23.93
C VAL A 75 -29.24 10.33 23.88
N ASN A 76 -30.21 9.65 23.30
CA ASN A 76 -30.27 8.19 23.23
C ASN A 76 -30.80 7.70 21.88
N GLU A 77 -30.05 7.98 20.81
CA GLU A 77 -30.37 7.49 19.47
C GLU A 77 -29.70 6.14 19.23
N SER A 78 -30.43 5.22 18.59
CA SER A 78 -29.91 3.90 18.27
C SER A 78 -29.61 3.74 16.77
N VAL A 79 -28.57 2.98 16.46
CA VAL A 79 -28.19 2.58 15.10
C VAL A 79 -28.40 1.09 14.97
N ARG A 80 -29.17 0.66 13.97
CA ARG A 80 -29.32 -0.74 13.58
C ARG A 80 -28.49 -1.00 12.33
N ARG A 81 -27.57 -1.95 12.42
CA ARG A 81 -26.81 -2.46 11.26
C ARG A 81 -27.39 -3.79 10.83
N THR A 82 -27.40 -4.03 9.53
CA THR A 82 -27.84 -5.27 8.92
C THR A 82 -26.77 -5.83 8.02
N ALA A 83 -26.83 -7.12 7.77
CA ALA A 83 -26.02 -7.78 6.77
C ALA A 83 -26.90 -8.76 5.99
N ALA A 84 -26.69 -8.83 4.69
CA ALA A 84 -27.23 -9.89 3.88
C ALA A 84 -26.22 -10.31 2.82
N VAL A 85 -26.21 -11.59 2.48
CA VAL A 85 -25.44 -12.14 1.38
C VAL A 85 -26.32 -13.10 0.57
N LEU A 86 -26.28 -12.92 -0.74
CA LEU A 86 -26.86 -13.85 -1.70
C LEU A 86 -25.72 -14.56 -2.43
N LEU A 87 -25.63 -15.87 -2.30
CA LEU A 87 -24.71 -16.73 -3.01
C LEU A 87 -25.43 -17.38 -4.18
N LEU A 88 -24.80 -17.42 -5.34
CA LEU A 88 -25.36 -17.96 -6.58
C LEU A 88 -24.29 -18.79 -7.31
N ALA A 89 -24.66 -19.98 -7.80
CA ALA A 89 -23.80 -20.79 -8.64
C ALA A 89 -24.10 -20.52 -10.12
N ILE A 90 -23.29 -19.73 -10.79
CA ILE A 90 -23.42 -19.38 -12.21
C ILE A 90 -22.37 -20.12 -13.02
N ASP A 91 -22.81 -20.94 -13.98
CA ASP A 91 -21.95 -21.68 -14.92
C ASP A 91 -20.77 -22.40 -14.23
N GLY A 92 -21.07 -23.10 -13.12
CA GLY A 92 -20.08 -23.86 -12.36
C GLY A 92 -19.20 -23.06 -11.40
N THR A 93 -19.44 -21.76 -11.24
CA THR A 93 -18.69 -20.87 -10.35
C THR A 93 -19.59 -20.23 -9.31
N ALA A 94 -19.16 -20.17 -8.06
CA ALA A 94 -19.87 -19.51 -6.99
C ALA A 94 -19.61 -18.00 -6.97
N TYR A 95 -20.68 -17.21 -6.92
CA TYR A 95 -20.65 -15.75 -6.78
C TYR A 95 -21.37 -15.34 -5.51
N ALA A 96 -20.93 -14.27 -4.87
CA ALA A 96 -21.56 -13.70 -3.71
C ALA A 96 -21.92 -12.23 -3.95
N ILE A 97 -23.13 -11.83 -3.56
CA ILE A 97 -23.61 -10.46 -3.59
C ILE A 97 -23.83 -10.02 -2.14
N GLY A 98 -22.97 -9.13 -1.64
CA GLY A 98 -23.08 -8.56 -0.31
C GLY A 98 -23.98 -7.32 -0.29
N CYS A 99 -24.89 -7.24 0.68
CA CYS A 99 -25.66 -6.05 0.99
C CYS A 99 -25.25 -5.53 2.37
N ASP A 100 -25.09 -4.21 2.50
CA ASP A 100 -24.67 -3.57 3.75
C ASP A 100 -23.37 -4.18 4.28
N GLN A 101 -23.39 -4.77 5.49
CA GLN A 101 -22.25 -5.45 6.10
C GLN A 101 -22.08 -6.91 5.62
N GLY A 102 -22.85 -7.35 4.62
CA GLY A 102 -22.84 -8.74 4.13
C GLY A 102 -21.47 -9.21 3.58
N TYR A 103 -20.62 -8.29 3.12
CA TYR A 103 -19.25 -8.62 2.71
C TYR A 103 -18.40 -9.25 3.83
N ARG A 104 -18.75 -8.99 5.11
CA ARG A 104 -18.07 -9.55 6.29
C ARG A 104 -18.38 -11.02 6.53
N LEU A 105 -19.50 -11.50 6.00
CA LEU A 105 -19.88 -12.92 6.07
C LEU A 105 -19.08 -13.79 5.11
N ILE A 106 -18.40 -13.16 4.13
CA ILE A 106 -17.62 -13.85 3.11
C ILE A 106 -16.15 -13.80 3.53
N PRO A 107 -15.50 -14.94 3.85
CA PRO A 107 -14.09 -14.98 4.20
C PRO A 107 -13.19 -14.40 3.10
N ASP A 108 -12.22 -13.57 3.46
CA ASP A 108 -11.39 -12.86 2.50
C ASP A 108 -10.52 -13.78 1.63
N HIS A 109 -10.12 -14.94 2.17
CA HIS A 109 -9.31 -15.92 1.44
C HIS A 109 -10.08 -16.65 0.33
N LEU A 110 -11.41 -16.61 0.36
CA LEU A 110 -12.28 -17.20 -0.68
C LEU A 110 -12.58 -16.21 -1.81
N LYS A 111 -12.41 -14.90 -1.58
CA LYS A 111 -12.67 -13.89 -2.61
C LYS A 111 -11.55 -13.90 -3.65
N ASP A 112 -11.91 -14.00 -4.92
CA ASP A 112 -10.97 -13.75 -6.00
C ASP A 112 -10.57 -12.26 -6.01
N LYS A 113 -9.35 -11.99 -5.59
CA LYS A 113 -8.84 -10.62 -5.38
C LYS A 113 -8.75 -9.77 -6.65
N ARG A 114 -8.87 -10.39 -7.82
CA ARG A 114 -8.77 -9.70 -9.12
C ARG A 114 -10.07 -9.72 -9.93
N PHE A 115 -11.12 -10.34 -9.44
CA PHE A 115 -12.36 -10.51 -10.21
C PHE A 115 -12.90 -9.20 -10.79
N GLY A 116 -13.15 -8.21 -9.95
CA GLY A 116 -13.68 -6.91 -10.39
C GLY A 116 -12.69 -6.14 -11.26
N LEU A 117 -11.39 -6.23 -10.95
CA LEU A 117 -10.35 -5.58 -11.75
C LEU A 117 -10.22 -6.25 -13.13
N SER A 118 -10.32 -7.58 -13.20
CA SER A 118 -10.32 -8.34 -14.46
C SER A 118 -11.48 -7.93 -15.38
N PHE A 119 -12.67 -7.69 -14.81
CA PHE A 119 -13.79 -7.12 -15.56
C PHE A 119 -13.49 -5.69 -16.03
N ALA A 120 -12.95 -4.87 -15.12
CA ALA A 120 -12.70 -3.45 -15.38
C ALA A 120 -11.74 -3.22 -16.55
N VAL A 121 -10.63 -3.96 -16.62
CA VAL A 121 -9.63 -3.81 -17.69
C VAL A 121 -10.15 -4.24 -19.07
N ARG A 122 -11.25 -5.01 -19.10
CA ARG A 122 -11.87 -5.53 -20.34
C ARG A 122 -13.02 -4.67 -20.84
N GLN A 123 -13.65 -3.92 -19.95
CA GLN A 123 -14.93 -3.27 -20.30
C GLN A 123 -15.01 -1.79 -19.93
N MET A 124 -14.01 -1.22 -19.26
CA MET A 124 -14.00 0.23 -19.01
C MET A 124 -13.39 0.97 -20.20
N ASP A 125 -14.05 2.05 -20.59
CA ASP A 125 -13.49 3.00 -21.56
C ASP A 125 -12.20 3.63 -21.00
N PRO A 126 -11.03 3.39 -21.60
CA PRO A 126 -9.75 3.91 -21.11
C PRO A 126 -9.66 5.43 -21.07
N ASN A 127 -10.54 6.12 -21.83
CA ASN A 127 -10.61 7.58 -21.87
C ASN A 127 -11.53 8.17 -20.79
N MET A 128 -12.29 7.32 -20.10
CA MET A 128 -13.34 7.74 -19.17
C MET A 128 -13.19 7.11 -17.78
N ILE A 129 -11.96 6.93 -17.34
CA ILE A 129 -11.66 6.42 -15.99
C ILE A 129 -11.97 7.51 -14.96
N ARG A 130 -12.84 7.21 -14.00
CA ARG A 130 -13.30 8.15 -12.96
C ARG A 130 -12.58 7.98 -11.64
N GLY A 131 -11.96 6.84 -11.42
CA GLY A 131 -11.22 6.55 -10.22
C GLY A 131 -10.23 5.43 -10.39
N ALA A 132 -9.11 5.53 -9.71
CA ALA A 132 -8.11 4.48 -9.64
C ALA A 132 -7.50 4.44 -8.24
N VAL A 133 -7.29 3.23 -7.73
CA VAL A 133 -6.49 2.98 -6.53
C VAL A 133 -5.25 2.22 -6.97
N SER A 134 -4.09 2.76 -6.67
CA SER A 134 -2.81 2.12 -6.99
C SER A 134 -1.88 2.14 -5.79
N LYS A 135 -1.06 1.10 -5.66
CA LYS A 135 0.03 1.00 -4.69
C LYS A 135 1.37 1.05 -5.39
N THR A 136 2.32 1.74 -4.78
CA THR A 136 3.69 1.81 -5.30
C THR A 136 4.50 0.67 -4.72
N LEU A 137 5.12 -0.14 -5.59
CA LEU A 137 6.01 -1.24 -5.20
C LEU A 137 7.14 -0.73 -4.28
N GLY A 138 7.31 -1.39 -3.14
CA GLY A 138 8.37 -1.06 -2.21
C GLY A 138 8.18 0.24 -1.43
N GLN A 139 7.01 0.86 -1.50
CA GLN A 139 6.62 2.00 -0.67
C GLN A 139 5.22 1.74 -0.11
N THR A 140 5.01 2.08 1.15
CA THR A 140 3.70 1.99 1.82
C THR A 140 2.70 3.04 1.31
N ARG A 141 2.91 3.53 0.09
CA ARG A 141 2.12 4.60 -0.51
C ARG A 141 0.99 4.03 -1.33
N THR A 142 -0.23 4.41 -0.96
CA THR A 142 -1.43 4.22 -1.77
C THR A 142 -1.86 5.56 -2.35
N ASP A 143 -2.05 5.60 -3.66
CA ASP A 143 -2.57 6.76 -4.37
C ASP A 143 -4.02 6.49 -4.78
N ILE A 144 -4.90 7.43 -4.46
CA ILE A 144 -6.31 7.41 -4.86
C ILE A 144 -6.54 8.60 -5.78
N SER A 145 -6.86 8.32 -7.04
CA SER A 145 -7.23 9.33 -8.02
C SER A 145 -8.74 9.30 -8.22
N LEU A 146 -9.39 10.46 -8.10
CA LEU A 146 -10.83 10.62 -8.33
C LEU A 146 -11.07 11.76 -9.31
N VAL A 147 -11.67 11.45 -10.46
CA VAL A 147 -11.99 12.41 -11.53
C VAL A 147 -13.47 12.24 -11.88
N PRO A 148 -14.38 13.03 -11.29
CA PRO A 148 -15.82 12.84 -11.45
C PRO A 148 -16.32 12.81 -12.90
N GLY A 149 -15.70 13.58 -13.79
CA GLY A 149 -16.01 13.61 -15.21
C GLY A 149 -15.39 12.49 -16.04
N GLY A 150 -14.46 11.74 -15.48
CA GLY A 150 -13.60 10.80 -16.19
C GLY A 150 -12.38 11.47 -16.82
N ALA A 151 -11.30 10.71 -16.97
CA ALA A 151 -10.05 11.12 -17.61
C ALA A 151 -9.39 9.95 -18.33
N PRO A 152 -8.61 10.21 -19.39
CA PRO A 152 -7.77 9.20 -20.00
C PRO A 152 -6.72 8.63 -19.05
N VAL A 153 -6.44 7.34 -19.17
CA VAL A 153 -5.45 6.61 -18.37
C VAL A 153 -4.10 7.33 -18.21
N PRO A 154 -3.51 7.94 -19.29
CA PRO A 154 -2.23 8.64 -19.16
C PRO A 154 -2.24 9.80 -18.15
N LEU A 155 -3.39 10.48 -17.97
CA LEU A 155 -3.51 11.60 -17.03
C LEU A 155 -3.59 11.17 -15.56
N LEU A 156 -3.85 9.89 -15.29
CA LEU A 156 -3.96 9.35 -13.93
C LEU A 156 -2.60 8.96 -13.33
N GLY A 157 -1.54 8.91 -14.15
CA GLY A 157 -0.20 8.54 -13.71
C GLY A 157 -0.09 7.10 -13.17
N ILE A 158 -1.02 6.21 -13.57
CA ILE A 158 -1.06 4.81 -13.10
C ILE A 158 -0.29 3.84 -14.01
N ARG A 159 0.21 4.29 -15.16
CA ARG A 159 0.99 3.47 -16.12
C ARG A 159 2.44 3.24 -15.72
N ASP A 160 2.87 3.77 -14.59
CA ASP A 160 4.22 3.55 -14.11
C ASP A 160 4.39 2.08 -13.70
N HIS A 161 5.40 1.41 -14.23
CA HIS A 161 5.76 0.01 -13.89
C HIS A 161 6.06 -0.20 -12.40
N SER A 162 6.25 0.87 -11.65
CA SER A 162 6.37 0.83 -10.19
C SER A 162 5.03 0.70 -9.45
N ARG A 163 3.90 0.76 -10.15
CA ARG A 163 2.57 0.80 -9.55
C ARG A 163 1.76 -0.43 -9.86
N ILE A 164 1.11 -0.95 -8.82
CA ILE A 164 0.08 -1.98 -8.96
C ILE A 164 -1.28 -1.31 -8.83
N VAL A 165 -2.09 -1.42 -9.87
CA VAL A 165 -3.48 -0.97 -9.83
C VAL A 165 -4.31 -1.99 -9.06
N ARG A 166 -5.00 -1.52 -8.02
CA ARG A 166 -5.84 -2.36 -7.14
C ARG A 166 -7.33 -2.18 -7.40
N SER A 167 -7.72 -1.03 -7.92
CA SER A 167 -9.11 -0.78 -8.30
C SER A 167 -9.17 0.24 -9.43
N LEU A 168 -10.09 0.03 -10.35
CA LEU A 168 -10.47 0.96 -11.41
C LEU A 168 -11.97 1.23 -11.33
N GLY A 169 -12.34 2.49 -11.50
CA GLY A 169 -13.74 2.92 -11.63
C GLY A 169 -13.89 3.79 -12.87
N GLY A 170 -14.91 3.56 -13.65
CA GLY A 170 -15.10 4.31 -14.89
C GLY A 170 -16.43 4.03 -15.56
N TYR A 171 -16.63 4.62 -16.73
CA TYR A 171 -17.73 4.29 -17.62
C TYR A 171 -17.37 3.02 -18.39
N LEU A 172 -18.40 2.23 -18.67
CA LEU A 172 -18.24 1.00 -19.44
C LEU A 172 -18.54 1.26 -20.90
N ASP A 173 -17.88 0.50 -21.77
CA ASP A 173 -18.29 0.36 -23.16
C ASP A 173 -19.71 -0.20 -23.26
N ASP A 174 -20.25 -0.26 -24.48
CA ASP A 174 -21.61 -0.76 -24.69
C ASP A 174 -21.66 -2.29 -24.51
N ILE A 175 -22.09 -2.70 -23.31
CA ILE A 175 -22.23 -4.10 -22.94
C ILE A 175 -23.72 -4.47 -22.71
N PRO A 176 -24.12 -5.72 -22.99
CA PRO A 176 -25.52 -6.17 -22.90
C PRO A 176 -25.95 -6.48 -21.45
N LEU A 177 -25.76 -5.51 -20.54
CA LEU A 177 -26.31 -5.59 -19.17
C LEU A 177 -27.69 -4.96 -19.10
N THR A 178 -28.45 -5.38 -18.11
CA THR A 178 -29.77 -4.81 -17.81
C THR A 178 -29.66 -3.31 -17.53
N ARG A 179 -30.43 -2.51 -18.27
CA ARG A 179 -30.44 -1.04 -18.12
C ARG A 179 -31.72 -0.55 -17.47
N SER A 180 -31.59 0.36 -16.52
CA SER A 180 -32.72 1.05 -15.91
C SER A 180 -33.34 2.04 -16.90
N ARG A 181 -34.64 2.32 -16.76
CA ARG A 181 -35.34 3.40 -17.48
C ARG A 181 -34.68 4.76 -17.30
N PHE A 182 -34.09 5.00 -16.13
CA PHE A 182 -33.47 6.27 -15.79
C PHE A 182 -32.10 6.46 -16.42
N THR A 183 -31.48 5.39 -16.95
CA THR A 183 -30.16 5.42 -17.58
C THR A 183 -30.23 5.40 -19.11
N ARG A 184 -31.39 5.60 -19.73
CA ARG A 184 -31.51 5.68 -21.18
C ARG A 184 -30.54 6.72 -21.75
N GLY A 185 -29.58 6.25 -22.54
CA GLY A 185 -28.56 7.11 -23.17
C GLY A 185 -27.41 7.55 -22.26
N LYS A 186 -27.34 7.13 -20.99
CA LYS A 186 -26.18 7.36 -20.12
C LYS A 186 -25.29 6.12 -20.09
N ALA A 187 -23.99 6.32 -20.10
CA ALA A 187 -23.01 5.26 -19.94
C ALA A 187 -23.19 4.57 -18.58
N VAL A 188 -23.13 3.25 -18.55
CA VAL A 188 -23.10 2.48 -17.30
C VAL A 188 -21.74 2.68 -16.67
N SER A 189 -21.70 2.88 -15.35
CA SER A 189 -20.44 2.97 -14.61
C SER A 189 -20.27 1.78 -13.70
N ALA A 190 -19.03 1.35 -13.52
CA ALA A 190 -18.65 0.31 -12.57
C ALA A 190 -17.40 0.69 -11.80
N GLN A 191 -17.14 -0.03 -10.71
CA GLN A 191 -15.89 0.00 -9.97
C GLN A 191 -15.44 -1.44 -9.74
N GLY A 192 -14.30 -1.80 -10.29
CA GLY A 192 -13.69 -3.12 -10.19
C GLY A 192 -12.43 -3.09 -9.33
N GLY A 193 -12.36 -4.00 -8.39
CA GLY A 193 -11.22 -4.30 -7.54
C GLY A 193 -11.26 -5.79 -7.17
N CYS A 194 -11.21 -6.16 -5.90
CA CYS A 194 -11.52 -7.52 -5.45
C CYS A 194 -12.99 -7.86 -5.78
N GLY A 195 -13.92 -6.96 -5.49
CA GLY A 195 -15.31 -7.06 -5.93
C GLY A 195 -15.58 -6.17 -7.14
N LEU A 196 -16.69 -6.46 -7.82
CA LEU A 196 -17.24 -5.64 -8.89
C LEU A 196 -18.50 -4.92 -8.40
N ARG A 197 -18.43 -3.62 -8.24
CA ARG A 197 -19.59 -2.78 -7.90
C ARG A 197 -20.19 -2.21 -9.17
N ILE A 198 -21.43 -2.63 -9.45
CA ILE A 198 -22.11 -2.32 -10.71
C ILE A 198 -23.63 -2.36 -10.52
N ALA A 199 -24.39 -1.68 -11.39
CA ALA A 199 -25.85 -1.77 -11.43
C ALA A 199 -26.26 -3.05 -12.18
N LEU A 200 -27.02 -3.93 -11.52
CA LEU A 200 -27.53 -5.19 -12.05
C LEU A 200 -29.04 -5.23 -11.99
N GLY A 201 -29.65 -6.07 -12.82
CA GLY A 201 -31.09 -6.34 -12.79
C GLY A 201 -31.55 -6.84 -11.43
N VAL A 202 -32.75 -6.42 -11.02
CA VAL A 202 -33.36 -6.85 -9.75
C VAL A 202 -34.13 -8.16 -9.95
N GLU A 203 -34.79 -8.30 -11.09
CA GLU A 203 -35.56 -9.52 -11.42
C GLU A 203 -34.62 -10.72 -11.61
N PRO A 204 -35.00 -11.93 -11.19
CA PRO A 204 -34.13 -13.11 -11.25
C PRO A 204 -33.55 -13.38 -12.63
N GLU A 205 -34.34 -13.27 -13.70
CA GLU A 205 -33.91 -13.47 -15.10
C GLU A 205 -32.84 -12.47 -15.49
N ALA A 206 -33.06 -11.22 -15.12
CA ALA A 206 -32.14 -10.14 -15.44
C ALA A 206 -30.83 -10.28 -14.66
N LEU A 207 -30.89 -10.62 -13.37
CA LEU A 207 -29.73 -10.82 -12.53
C LEU A 207 -28.86 -12.00 -13.01
N VAL A 208 -29.47 -13.16 -13.30
CA VAL A 208 -28.74 -14.34 -13.79
C VAL A 208 -28.11 -14.05 -15.15
N SER A 209 -28.84 -13.37 -16.04
CA SER A 209 -28.31 -12.96 -17.35
C SER A 209 -27.13 -12.00 -17.23
N ASP A 210 -27.23 -11.02 -16.34
CA ASP A 210 -26.14 -10.05 -16.10
C ASP A 210 -24.90 -10.75 -15.52
N LEU A 211 -25.07 -11.67 -14.56
CA LEU A 211 -23.94 -12.41 -13.97
C LEU A 211 -23.26 -13.33 -14.98
N ARG A 212 -24.02 -14.00 -15.86
CA ARG A 212 -23.46 -14.78 -16.96
C ARG A 212 -22.66 -13.91 -17.93
N THR A 213 -23.19 -12.75 -18.26
CA THR A 213 -22.48 -11.79 -19.11
C THR A 213 -21.15 -11.36 -18.48
N ILE A 214 -21.13 -11.03 -17.19
CA ILE A 214 -19.93 -10.68 -16.44
C ILE A 214 -18.94 -11.85 -16.39
N ALA A 215 -19.43 -13.08 -16.12
CA ALA A 215 -18.59 -14.27 -16.09
C ALA A 215 -17.90 -14.52 -17.44
N ARG A 216 -18.67 -14.44 -18.53
CA ARG A 216 -18.15 -14.59 -19.91
C ARG A 216 -17.08 -13.54 -20.23
N ILE A 217 -17.33 -12.28 -19.94
CA ILE A 217 -16.38 -11.18 -20.17
C ILE A 217 -15.06 -11.45 -19.45
N CYS A 218 -15.10 -11.86 -18.20
CA CYS A 218 -13.88 -12.15 -17.43
C CYS A 218 -13.08 -13.34 -17.98
N LEU A 219 -13.71 -14.27 -18.70
CA LEU A 219 -13.09 -15.48 -19.22
C LEU A 219 -12.63 -15.34 -20.69
N GLU A 220 -13.41 -14.70 -21.52
CA GLU A 220 -13.27 -14.74 -22.98
C GLU A 220 -12.73 -13.44 -23.57
N ASP A 221 -13.05 -12.28 -22.99
CA ASP A 221 -12.67 -11.00 -23.55
C ASP A 221 -11.21 -10.66 -23.28
N ILE A 222 -10.58 -9.95 -24.21
CA ILE A 222 -9.20 -9.46 -24.09
C ILE A 222 -9.21 -8.08 -23.40
N PRO A 223 -8.24 -7.78 -22.51
CA PRO A 223 -8.11 -6.44 -21.94
C PRO A 223 -7.93 -5.36 -23.02
N HIS A 224 -8.45 -4.16 -22.77
CA HIS A 224 -8.12 -2.99 -23.59
C HIS A 224 -6.62 -2.75 -23.61
N GLN A 225 -6.05 -2.47 -24.77
CA GLN A 225 -4.62 -2.26 -24.96
C GLN A 225 -4.06 -1.19 -23.99
N GLU A 226 -4.82 -0.13 -23.75
CA GLU A 226 -4.43 0.95 -22.83
C GLU A 226 -4.46 0.53 -21.36
N LEU A 227 -5.15 -0.56 -21.01
CA LEU A 227 -5.28 -1.10 -19.65
C LEU A 227 -4.54 -2.43 -19.45
N GLU A 228 -3.93 -3.00 -20.49
CA GLU A 228 -3.21 -4.27 -20.47
C GLU A 228 -2.10 -4.28 -19.41
N PHE A 229 -1.44 -3.15 -19.17
CA PHE A 229 -0.39 -3.01 -18.15
C PHE A 229 -0.86 -3.40 -16.74
N VAL A 230 -2.16 -3.34 -16.44
CA VAL A 230 -2.73 -3.74 -15.16
C VAL A 230 -2.60 -5.25 -14.94
N ASP A 231 -2.57 -6.03 -16.01
CA ASP A 231 -2.42 -7.49 -15.96
C ASP A 231 -0.94 -7.95 -15.98
N HIS A 232 0.02 -7.04 -16.22
CA HIS A 232 1.44 -7.38 -16.26
C HIS A 232 2.00 -7.80 -14.90
N ILE A 233 1.38 -7.39 -13.80
CA ILE A 233 1.76 -7.80 -12.44
C ILE A 233 0.64 -8.67 -11.88
N ALA A 234 0.83 -9.98 -11.95
CA ALA A 234 -0.11 -10.96 -11.45
C ALA A 234 0.31 -11.50 -10.07
N PRO A 235 -0.64 -11.95 -9.24
CA PRO A 235 -0.33 -12.69 -8.03
C PRO A 235 0.45 -13.97 -8.35
N VAL A 236 1.37 -14.32 -7.47
CA VAL A 236 2.09 -15.59 -7.55
C VAL A 236 1.12 -16.73 -7.31
N SER A 237 1.07 -17.71 -8.21
CA SER A 237 0.19 -18.88 -8.12
C SER A 237 0.95 -20.20 -7.90
N ASP A 238 2.27 -20.22 -8.08
CA ASP A 238 3.11 -21.39 -7.86
C ASP A 238 3.27 -21.69 -6.37
N THR A 239 2.73 -22.84 -5.93
CA THR A 239 2.69 -23.23 -4.52
C THR A 239 4.09 -23.34 -3.89
N ALA A 240 5.08 -23.87 -4.62
CA ALA A 240 6.44 -24.01 -4.09
C ALA A 240 7.11 -22.66 -3.86
N THR A 241 6.89 -21.71 -4.77
CA THR A 241 7.34 -20.32 -4.59
C THR A 241 6.61 -19.66 -3.43
N LEU A 242 5.29 -19.84 -3.30
CA LEU A 242 4.50 -19.30 -2.18
C LEU A 242 5.01 -19.84 -0.83
N ASP A 243 5.24 -21.14 -0.70
CA ASP A 243 5.74 -21.74 0.53
C ASP A 243 7.12 -21.18 0.92
N THR A 244 7.98 -20.96 -0.08
CA THR A 244 9.31 -20.37 0.15
C THR A 244 9.21 -18.91 0.61
N LEU A 245 8.34 -18.13 -0.01
CA LEU A 245 8.09 -16.73 0.36
C LEU A 245 7.46 -16.61 1.75
N ASP A 246 6.51 -17.47 2.05
CA ASP A 246 5.84 -17.52 3.35
C ASP A 246 6.81 -17.88 4.48
N GLN A 247 7.70 -18.84 4.25
CA GLN A 247 8.75 -19.19 5.21
C GLN A 247 9.72 -18.02 5.43
N ALA A 248 10.16 -17.38 4.36
CA ALA A 248 11.04 -16.22 4.44
C ALA A 248 10.38 -15.04 5.18
N LEU A 249 9.07 -14.82 4.97
CA LEU A 249 8.32 -13.81 5.71
C LEU A 249 8.20 -14.16 7.19
N ASP A 250 7.90 -15.41 7.53
CA ASP A 250 7.83 -15.85 8.93
C ASP A 250 9.15 -15.60 9.67
N ASP A 251 10.29 -15.85 9.01
CA ASP A 251 11.61 -15.57 9.55
C ASP A 251 11.85 -14.05 9.73
N LEU A 252 11.45 -13.23 8.75
CA LEU A 252 11.55 -11.77 8.83
C LEU A 252 10.71 -11.18 9.97
N LEU A 253 9.50 -11.72 10.19
CA LEU A 253 8.63 -11.30 11.29
C LEU A 253 9.28 -11.50 12.66
N GLY A 254 10.22 -12.44 12.78
CA GLY A 254 10.96 -12.70 14.01
C GLY A 254 12.15 -11.77 14.27
N ARG A 255 12.60 -11.03 13.27
CA ARG A 255 13.79 -10.17 13.33
C ARG A 255 13.41 -8.73 13.65
N PRO A 256 14.35 -7.90 14.13
CA PRO A 256 14.14 -6.45 14.18
C PRO A 256 13.76 -5.92 12.80
N PRO A 257 12.90 -4.91 12.71
CA PRO A 257 12.53 -4.31 11.41
C PRO A 257 13.78 -3.76 10.71
N ASP A 258 13.99 -4.20 9.47
CA ASP A 258 15.14 -3.82 8.64
C ASP A 258 14.74 -3.01 7.39
N GLY A 259 13.47 -2.56 7.35
CA GLY A 259 12.89 -1.84 6.21
C GLY A 259 12.34 -2.73 5.09
N CYS A 260 12.50 -4.06 5.19
CA CYS A 260 11.89 -5.00 4.25
C CYS A 260 10.41 -5.27 4.57
N ILE A 261 9.94 -4.90 5.77
CA ILE A 261 8.54 -5.02 6.20
C ILE A 261 8.04 -3.64 6.63
N SER A 262 6.82 -3.33 6.24
CA SER A 262 6.13 -2.10 6.61
C SER A 262 4.63 -2.35 6.75
N VAL A 263 3.89 -1.37 7.27
CA VAL A 263 2.42 -1.42 7.30
C VAL A 263 1.84 -0.49 6.26
N SER A 264 0.75 -0.92 5.65
CA SER A 264 -0.06 -0.07 4.77
C SER A 264 -1.54 -0.35 4.97
N VAL A 265 -2.36 0.60 4.57
CA VAL A 265 -3.81 0.44 4.61
C VAL A 265 -4.24 -0.51 3.50
N PRO A 266 -5.03 -1.56 3.80
CA PRO A 266 -5.60 -2.40 2.76
C PRO A 266 -6.40 -1.60 1.73
N SER A 267 -6.26 -1.94 0.45
CA SER A 267 -6.78 -1.13 -0.67
C SER A 267 -8.29 -0.90 -0.63
N GLU A 268 -9.04 -1.78 0.00
CA GLU A 268 -10.51 -1.69 0.08
C GLU A 268 -11.01 -0.89 1.30
N HIS A 269 -10.12 -0.54 2.25
CA HIS A 269 -10.52 0.01 3.55
C HIS A 269 -10.04 1.43 3.82
N HIS A 270 -9.65 2.19 2.78
CA HIS A 270 -9.17 3.57 2.95
C HIS A 270 -10.22 4.51 3.57
N ALA A 271 -11.48 4.40 3.17
CA ALA A 271 -12.56 5.20 3.74
C ALA A 271 -12.77 4.87 5.22
N ALA A 272 -12.80 3.59 5.57
CA ALA A 272 -12.90 3.15 6.95
C ALA A 272 -11.69 3.59 7.79
N PHE A 273 -10.48 3.55 7.21
CA PHE A 273 -9.27 4.01 7.87
C PHE A 273 -9.29 5.52 8.14
N ALA A 274 -9.77 6.33 7.20
CA ALA A 274 -9.88 7.78 7.37
C ALA A 274 -10.86 8.19 8.47
N GLU A 275 -11.88 7.36 8.76
CA GLU A 275 -12.88 7.59 9.79
C GLU A 275 -12.53 6.95 11.14
N ALA A 276 -11.58 6.00 11.17
CA ALA A 276 -11.21 5.28 12.37
C ALA A 276 -10.46 6.18 13.35
N THR A 277 -10.79 6.05 14.63
CA THR A 277 -10.07 6.68 15.74
C THR A 277 -9.45 5.66 16.68
N MET A 278 -9.70 4.38 16.44
CA MET A 278 -9.16 3.27 17.21
C MET A 278 -8.92 2.04 16.33
N TYR A 279 -7.86 1.33 16.65
CA TYR A 279 -7.42 0.10 16.02
C TYR A 279 -7.34 -1.01 17.04
N LEU A 280 -7.90 -2.19 16.73
CA LEU A 280 -7.79 -3.37 17.58
C LEU A 280 -7.12 -4.48 16.77
N ALA A 281 -5.95 -4.92 17.19
CA ALA A 281 -5.31 -6.10 16.62
C ALA A 281 -5.53 -7.30 17.55
N GLN A 282 -6.23 -8.30 17.04
CA GLN A 282 -6.42 -9.59 17.69
C GLN A 282 -5.65 -10.64 16.90
N ILE A 283 -4.42 -10.86 17.32
CA ILE A 283 -3.49 -11.80 16.70
C ILE A 283 -3.09 -12.78 17.81
N ASN A 284 -3.20 -14.06 17.54
CA ASN A 284 -3.15 -15.13 18.53
C ASN A 284 -4.33 -15.09 19.55
N SER A 285 -4.40 -16.08 20.42
CA SER A 285 -5.43 -16.22 21.46
C SER A 285 -5.34 -15.22 22.62
N THR A 286 -4.35 -14.33 22.61
CA THR A 286 -4.22 -13.25 23.61
C THR A 286 -5.16 -12.11 23.27
N GLY A 287 -5.77 -11.48 24.29
CA GLY A 287 -6.75 -10.41 24.10
C GLY A 287 -6.33 -9.31 23.12
N ALA A 288 -7.31 -8.62 22.52
CA ALA A 288 -7.07 -7.58 21.54
C ALA A 288 -6.17 -6.45 22.07
N LEU A 289 -5.13 -6.11 21.35
CA LEU A 289 -4.33 -4.92 21.60
C LEU A 289 -5.04 -3.71 20.97
N ARG A 290 -5.24 -2.66 21.76
CA ARG A 290 -5.89 -1.42 21.34
C ARG A 290 -4.88 -0.31 21.18
N SER A 291 -5.03 0.48 20.14
CA SER A 291 -4.22 1.68 19.90
C SER A 291 -5.03 2.75 19.19
N ASP A 292 -4.70 4.00 19.42
CA ASP A 292 -5.17 5.15 18.66
C ASP A 292 -4.22 5.50 17.49
N ASN A 293 -3.10 4.78 17.40
CA ASN A 293 -2.16 4.87 16.30
C ASN A 293 -1.81 3.46 15.80
N PHE A 294 -1.80 3.27 14.49
CA PHE A 294 -1.50 1.98 13.87
C PHE A 294 -0.14 2.02 13.20
N ASP A 295 0.82 1.28 13.74
CA ASP A 295 2.19 1.19 13.22
C ASP A 295 2.68 -0.26 13.12
N LEU A 296 3.85 -0.44 12.50
CA LEU A 296 4.46 -1.76 12.33
C LEU A 296 4.76 -2.46 13.66
N GLY A 297 5.24 -1.71 14.65
CA GLY A 297 5.54 -2.24 15.99
C GLY A 297 4.32 -2.82 16.67
N TYR A 298 3.16 -2.21 16.46
CA TYR A 298 1.88 -2.67 16.97
C TYR A 298 1.51 -4.08 16.45
N VAL A 299 1.68 -4.32 15.15
CA VAL A 299 1.41 -5.62 14.52
C VAL A 299 2.47 -6.66 14.89
N LEU A 300 3.75 -6.29 14.80
CA LEU A 300 4.88 -7.19 15.06
C LEU A 300 4.92 -7.66 16.49
N THR A 301 4.58 -6.81 17.46
CA THR A 301 4.52 -7.19 18.88
C THR A 301 3.60 -8.38 19.09
N ARG A 302 2.48 -8.43 18.40
CA ARG A 302 1.53 -9.55 18.49
C ARG A 302 1.97 -10.77 17.70
N ALA A 303 2.46 -10.59 16.48
CA ALA A 303 2.95 -11.70 15.66
C ALA A 303 4.08 -12.48 16.34
N ARG A 304 4.99 -11.78 17.02
CA ARG A 304 6.14 -12.36 17.74
C ARG A 304 5.79 -13.19 18.96
N LEU A 305 4.56 -13.15 19.45
CA LEU A 305 4.08 -14.06 20.49
C LEU A 305 3.89 -15.49 19.95
N ALA A 306 3.74 -15.65 18.64
CA ALA A 306 3.74 -16.96 18.01
C ALA A 306 5.16 -17.50 17.85
N PRO A 307 5.37 -18.83 18.01
CA PRO A 307 6.66 -19.44 17.79
C PRO A 307 7.11 -19.32 16.32
N PRO A 308 8.43 -19.46 16.04
CA PRO A 308 8.95 -19.53 14.68
C PRO A 308 8.18 -20.55 13.83
N GLY A 309 7.90 -20.21 12.56
CA GLY A 309 7.10 -21.02 11.65
C GLY A 309 5.58 -20.93 11.83
N ARG A 310 5.11 -20.13 12.81
CA ARG A 310 3.67 -19.91 13.06
C ARG A 310 3.27 -18.43 13.10
N ARG A 311 4.21 -17.50 12.91
CA ARG A 311 3.95 -16.06 12.97
C ARG A 311 3.09 -15.60 11.82
N LEU A 312 3.40 -16.06 10.61
CA LEU A 312 2.61 -15.78 9.42
C LEU A 312 1.18 -16.33 9.54
N LYS A 313 1.04 -17.57 10.02
CA LYS A 313 -0.27 -18.17 10.28
C LYS A 313 -1.07 -17.32 11.27
N ALA A 314 -0.44 -16.86 12.36
CA ALA A 314 -1.08 -16.00 13.34
C ALA A 314 -1.59 -14.67 12.74
N LEU A 315 -0.89 -14.11 11.76
CA LEU A 315 -1.33 -12.92 11.03
C LEU A 315 -2.48 -13.21 10.06
N ARG A 316 -2.47 -14.37 9.40
CA ARG A 316 -3.57 -14.79 8.50
C ARG A 316 -4.88 -15.01 9.25
N GLU A 317 -4.81 -15.67 10.40
CA GLU A 317 -5.96 -15.96 11.26
C GLU A 317 -6.33 -14.77 12.17
N GLY A 318 -5.38 -13.86 12.39
CA GLY A 318 -5.57 -12.67 13.19
C GLY A 318 -6.36 -11.60 12.46
N THR A 319 -7.01 -10.71 13.23
CA THR A 319 -7.80 -9.62 12.68
C THR A 319 -7.32 -8.26 13.15
N VAL A 320 -7.50 -7.26 12.30
CA VAL A 320 -7.43 -5.85 12.64
C VAL A 320 -8.81 -5.24 12.44
N THR A 321 -9.33 -4.67 13.52
CA THR A 321 -10.62 -3.98 13.51
C THR A 321 -10.41 -2.48 13.54
N LEU A 322 -11.07 -1.77 12.63
CA LEU A 322 -11.16 -0.32 12.60
C LEU A 322 -12.44 0.12 13.32
N ALA A 323 -12.34 1.06 14.25
CA ALA A 323 -13.50 1.55 15.01
C ALA A 323 -13.43 3.07 15.22
N ARG A 324 -14.60 3.68 15.46
CA ARG A 324 -14.73 5.12 15.77
C ARG A 324 -14.62 5.44 17.25
N ASP A 325 -14.84 4.49 18.16
CA ASP A 325 -14.91 4.76 19.59
C ASP A 325 -13.77 4.08 20.35
N ARG A 326 -13.26 4.77 21.38
CA ARG A 326 -12.16 4.32 22.27
C ARG A 326 -12.60 3.36 23.38
N ARG A 327 -13.90 3.13 23.59
CA ARG A 327 -14.41 2.38 24.72
C ARG A 327 -14.32 0.87 24.53
N ALA A 328 -14.04 0.18 25.63
CA ALA A 328 -14.11 -1.27 25.66
C ALA A 328 -15.57 -1.71 25.42
N GLY A 329 -15.82 -2.51 24.39
CA GLY A 329 -17.15 -2.99 24.05
C GLY A 329 -17.92 -2.09 23.09
N SER A 330 -17.34 -1.01 22.59
CA SER A 330 -17.93 -0.24 21.51
C SER A 330 -18.04 -1.09 20.26
N THR A 331 -19.22 -1.10 19.71
CA THR A 331 -19.62 -1.86 18.54
C THR A 331 -19.57 -1.04 17.26
N ASP A 332 -19.05 0.20 17.31
CA ASP A 332 -18.92 1.03 16.11
C ASP A 332 -17.71 0.63 15.26
N MET A 333 -17.75 -0.61 14.80
CA MET A 333 -16.74 -1.18 13.91
C MET A 333 -16.99 -0.71 12.48
N LEU A 334 -15.99 -0.07 11.90
CA LEU A 334 -15.99 0.39 10.50
C LEU A 334 -15.61 -0.73 9.55
N ALA A 335 -14.59 -1.51 9.89
CA ALA A 335 -14.14 -2.66 9.13
C ALA A 335 -13.43 -3.68 10.03
N VAL A 336 -13.43 -4.94 9.61
CA VAL A 336 -12.65 -6.03 10.18
C VAL A 336 -11.94 -6.72 9.03
N THR A 337 -10.62 -6.89 9.14
CA THR A 337 -9.77 -7.43 8.08
C THR A 337 -8.76 -8.41 8.65
N SER A 338 -8.20 -9.29 7.82
CA SER A 338 -7.05 -10.09 8.21
C SER A 338 -5.86 -9.19 8.56
N ALA A 339 -5.12 -9.51 9.62
CA ALA A 339 -3.94 -8.74 10.00
C ALA A 339 -2.83 -8.80 8.93
N LEU A 340 -2.77 -9.88 8.14
CA LEU A 340 -1.79 -10.01 7.05
C LEU A 340 -2.00 -8.95 5.97
N THR A 341 -3.23 -8.54 5.68
CA THR A 341 -3.53 -7.54 4.63
C THR A 341 -2.97 -6.14 4.94
N TRP A 342 -2.57 -5.90 6.19
CA TRP A 342 -1.95 -4.65 6.63
C TRP A 342 -0.44 -4.64 6.47
N LEU A 343 0.16 -5.78 6.09
CA LEU A 343 1.60 -5.84 5.88
C LEU A 343 1.97 -5.69 4.41
N GLU A 344 3.03 -4.96 4.20
CA GLU A 344 3.81 -4.99 2.97
C GLU A 344 5.20 -5.53 3.28
N ALA A 345 5.69 -6.42 2.42
CA ALA A 345 7.03 -6.99 2.54
C ALA A 345 7.67 -7.15 1.18
N GLY A 346 9.01 -7.03 1.12
CA GLY A 346 9.80 -7.31 -0.07
C GLY A 346 10.77 -8.45 0.17
N ILE A 347 10.74 -9.48 -0.67
CA ILE A 347 11.63 -10.65 -0.59
C ILE A 347 12.29 -10.89 -1.94
N SER A 348 13.57 -11.27 -1.89
CA SER A 348 14.35 -11.66 -3.06
C SER A 348 14.63 -13.15 -3.02
N LEU A 349 14.31 -13.86 -4.10
CA LEU A 349 14.70 -15.25 -4.33
C LEU A 349 15.60 -15.30 -5.57
N GLY A 350 16.91 -15.31 -5.34
CA GLY A 350 17.90 -15.15 -6.42
C GLY A 350 17.73 -13.78 -7.12
N SER A 351 17.57 -13.79 -8.44
CA SER A 351 17.33 -12.59 -9.24
C SER A 351 15.87 -12.10 -9.22
N ARG A 352 14.94 -12.95 -8.78
CA ARG A 352 13.51 -12.61 -8.73
C ARG A 352 13.19 -11.75 -7.51
N ARG A 353 12.26 -10.82 -7.65
CA ARG A 353 11.80 -9.89 -6.61
C ARG A 353 10.32 -10.05 -6.39
N PHE A 354 9.93 -10.22 -5.13
CA PHE A 354 8.55 -10.45 -4.73
C PHE A 354 8.10 -9.41 -3.70
N PHE A 355 6.83 -9.02 -3.81
CA PHE A 355 6.20 -8.06 -2.91
C PHE A 355 4.91 -8.64 -2.36
N LEU A 356 4.79 -8.63 -1.03
CA LEU A 356 3.52 -8.89 -0.36
C LEU A 356 2.72 -7.59 -0.29
N MET A 357 1.49 -7.61 -0.76
CA MET A 357 0.54 -6.49 -0.66
C MET A 357 -0.89 -7.02 -0.57
N ASP A 358 -1.69 -6.43 0.31
CA ASP A 358 -3.08 -6.86 0.58
C ASP A 358 -3.20 -8.37 0.85
N GLY A 359 -2.17 -8.96 1.47
CA GLY A 359 -2.11 -10.38 1.82
C GLY A 359 -1.74 -11.33 0.69
N GLU A 360 -1.33 -10.83 -0.49
CA GLU A 360 -0.94 -11.62 -1.65
C GLU A 360 0.47 -11.28 -2.13
N TRP A 361 1.17 -12.31 -2.65
CA TRP A 361 2.49 -12.15 -3.23
C TRP A 361 2.41 -11.80 -4.71
N TYR A 362 3.20 -10.82 -5.11
CA TYR A 362 3.37 -10.37 -6.49
C TYR A 362 4.82 -10.46 -6.89
N GLU A 363 5.11 -10.97 -8.08
CA GLU A 363 6.44 -10.92 -8.66
C GLU A 363 6.61 -9.62 -9.45
N ALA A 364 7.71 -8.91 -9.21
CA ALA A 364 8.08 -7.79 -10.06
C ALA A 364 8.44 -8.30 -11.45
N GLY A 365 7.82 -7.76 -12.48
CA GLY A 365 8.08 -8.15 -13.86
C GLY A 365 9.55 -7.94 -14.23
N ALA A 366 10.12 -8.84 -15.05
CA ALA A 366 11.53 -8.79 -15.46
C ALA A 366 11.93 -7.43 -16.06
N ALA A 367 11.07 -6.85 -16.90
CA ALA A 367 11.31 -5.53 -17.48
C ALA A 367 11.43 -4.42 -16.42
N TYR A 368 10.63 -4.47 -15.38
CA TYR A 368 10.71 -3.50 -14.27
C TYR A 368 11.99 -3.65 -13.46
N VAL A 369 12.38 -4.90 -13.18
CA VAL A 369 13.65 -5.18 -12.47
C VAL A 369 14.84 -4.69 -13.28
N GLU A 370 14.86 -4.95 -14.59
CA GLU A 370 15.91 -4.50 -15.52
C GLU A 370 15.96 -2.96 -15.61
N GLU A 371 14.81 -2.30 -15.69
CA GLU A 371 14.73 -0.84 -15.66
C GLU A 371 15.30 -0.26 -14.35
N CYS A 372 14.97 -0.86 -13.21
CA CYS A 372 15.52 -0.46 -11.91
C CYS A 372 17.04 -0.67 -11.87
N GLN A 373 17.54 -1.83 -12.32
CA GLN A 373 18.97 -2.13 -12.38
C GLN A 373 19.72 -1.15 -13.27
N THR A 374 19.20 -0.86 -14.45
CA THR A 374 19.75 0.13 -15.38
C THR A 374 19.81 1.53 -14.74
N THR A 375 18.72 1.93 -14.09
CA THR A 375 18.65 3.21 -13.37
C THR A 375 19.68 3.27 -12.24
N VAL A 376 19.76 2.21 -11.43
CA VAL A 376 20.75 2.14 -10.33
C VAL A 376 22.17 2.17 -10.85
N ALA A 377 22.50 1.38 -11.88
CA ALA A 377 23.83 1.39 -12.49
C ALA A 377 24.26 2.78 -12.97
N ALA A 378 23.32 3.56 -13.53
CA ALA A 378 23.59 4.93 -13.97
C ALA A 378 23.89 5.92 -12.83
N LEU A 379 23.55 5.59 -11.58
CA LEU A 379 23.88 6.42 -10.41
C LEU A 379 25.34 6.27 -9.95
N PHE A 380 26.00 5.18 -10.37
CA PHE A 380 27.41 4.91 -10.06
C PHE A 380 28.30 5.47 -11.17
N SER A 381 28.79 6.68 -10.98
CA SER A 381 29.69 7.29 -11.96
C SER A 381 31.09 6.67 -11.91
N PRO A 382 31.71 6.34 -13.06
CA PRO A 382 33.12 5.97 -13.10
C PRO A 382 34.08 7.10 -12.59
N SER A 383 33.59 8.35 -12.65
CA SER A 383 34.29 9.53 -12.14
C SER A 383 33.30 10.30 -11.25
N PRO A 384 33.15 9.91 -9.98
CA PRO A 384 32.21 10.54 -9.08
C PRO A 384 32.60 11.99 -8.79
N SER A 385 31.58 12.85 -8.63
CA SER A 385 31.81 14.28 -8.31
C SER A 385 32.45 14.48 -6.95
N VAL A 386 32.27 13.50 -6.05
CA VAL A 386 32.82 13.49 -4.70
C VAL A 386 33.53 12.16 -4.45
N SER A 387 34.76 12.25 -3.90
CA SER A 387 35.48 11.08 -3.37
C SER A 387 35.65 11.27 -1.87
N LEU A 388 35.30 10.29 -1.07
CA LEU A 388 35.41 10.33 0.38
C LEU A 388 36.55 9.42 0.88
N PRO A 389 37.24 9.79 1.99
CA PRO A 389 38.30 8.97 2.57
C PRO A 389 37.73 7.67 3.17
N ALA A 390 38.59 6.69 3.41
CA ALA A 390 38.22 5.47 4.09
C ALA A 390 37.63 5.75 5.48
N TRP A 391 36.61 4.96 5.85
CA TRP A 391 35.98 5.04 7.16
C TRP A 391 36.71 4.14 8.15
N ALA A 392 37.23 4.72 9.27
CA ALA A 392 38.00 3.97 10.25
C ALA A 392 37.15 3.00 11.08
N ASP A 393 37.78 1.89 11.50
CA ASP A 393 37.14 0.92 12.37
C ASP A 393 36.82 1.54 13.73
N GLY A 394 35.57 1.33 14.17
CA GLY A 394 35.07 1.87 15.44
C GLY A 394 34.71 3.36 15.42
N GLU A 395 34.98 4.06 14.32
CA GLU A 395 34.61 5.47 14.15
C GLU A 395 33.08 5.60 14.00
N SER A 396 32.48 6.53 14.74
CA SER A 396 31.05 6.82 14.60
C SER A 396 30.76 7.58 13.30
N GLU A 397 29.49 7.63 12.87
CA GLU A 397 29.06 8.39 11.68
C GLU A 397 29.37 9.89 11.84
N ASN A 398 29.09 10.43 13.02
CA ASN A 398 29.39 11.84 13.32
C ASN A 398 30.90 12.15 13.35
N ASP A 399 31.73 11.28 13.95
CA ASP A 399 33.19 11.49 13.97
C ASP A 399 33.76 11.42 12.55
N TYR A 400 33.28 10.48 11.73
CA TYR A 400 33.64 10.38 10.31
C TYR A 400 33.31 11.67 9.56
N ASN A 401 32.08 12.18 9.70
CA ASN A 401 31.63 13.38 9.00
C ASN A 401 32.43 14.61 9.42
N ASN A 402 32.72 14.77 10.72
CA ASN A 402 33.58 15.86 11.20
C ASN A 402 35.02 15.75 10.61
N ARG A 403 35.61 14.55 10.66
CA ARG A 403 36.97 14.34 10.09
C ARG A 403 37.04 14.62 8.59
N VAL A 404 35.99 14.27 7.84
CA VAL A 404 35.91 14.57 6.39
C VAL A 404 35.85 16.06 6.14
N ALA A 405 35.05 16.80 6.90
CA ALA A 405 34.92 18.24 6.76
C ALA A 405 36.18 18.97 7.18
N ASP A 406 36.79 18.64 8.32
CA ASP A 406 38.02 19.27 8.84
C ASP A 406 39.22 19.04 7.92
N GLY A 407 39.27 17.91 7.23
CA GLY A 407 40.34 17.57 6.30
C GLY A 407 40.24 18.22 4.92
N ARG A 408 39.18 19.02 4.64
CA ARG A 408 38.91 19.56 3.30
C ARG A 408 38.46 21.01 3.31
N PRO A 409 39.22 21.92 2.67
CA PRO A 409 38.85 23.34 2.61
C PRO A 409 37.44 23.52 1.98
N GLY A 410 36.62 24.33 2.62
CA GLY A 410 35.30 24.69 2.15
C GLY A 410 34.22 23.61 2.35
N TRP A 411 34.53 22.47 2.98
CA TRP A 411 33.54 21.47 3.39
C TRP A 411 32.98 21.80 4.75
N LEU A 412 31.69 21.49 4.96
CA LEU A 412 31.03 21.69 6.26
C LEU A 412 30.39 20.37 6.71
N CYS A 413 30.57 20.03 7.99
CA CYS A 413 29.79 18.98 8.66
C CYS A 413 28.49 19.59 9.18
N LEU A 414 27.37 19.07 8.66
CA LEU A 414 26.00 19.45 9.02
C LEU A 414 25.23 18.32 9.70
N ASP A 415 25.92 17.21 9.99
CA ASP A 415 25.37 16.09 10.75
C ASP A 415 24.81 16.58 12.09
N THR A 416 23.61 16.14 12.45
CA THR A 416 22.85 16.60 13.63
C THR A 416 22.45 18.09 13.63
N LYS A 417 22.67 18.82 12.54
CA LYS A 417 22.25 20.23 12.40
C LYS A 417 20.92 20.29 11.67
N ASN A 418 19.89 20.69 12.38
CA ASN A 418 18.53 20.65 11.89
C ASN A 418 17.98 22.03 11.53
N VAL A 419 17.09 22.06 10.54
CA VAL A 419 16.19 23.16 10.24
C VAL A 419 14.78 22.83 10.71
N THR A 420 14.01 23.85 11.06
CA THR A 420 12.63 23.66 11.54
C THR A 420 11.66 23.61 10.35
N ASN A 421 10.83 22.58 10.28
CA ASN A 421 9.76 22.52 9.30
C ASN A 421 8.65 23.54 9.65
N PRO A 422 8.39 24.56 8.80
CA PRO A 422 7.39 25.58 9.11
C PRO A 422 5.95 25.05 9.19
N LEU A 423 5.66 23.95 8.49
CA LEU A 423 4.34 23.30 8.52
C LEU A 423 4.14 22.46 9.79
N ARG A 424 5.24 22.04 10.42
CA ARG A 424 5.25 21.23 11.64
C ARG A 424 6.41 21.70 12.53
N PRO A 425 6.26 22.74 13.33
CA PRO A 425 7.36 23.36 14.10
C PRO A 425 8.08 22.44 15.09
N ARG A 426 7.47 21.30 15.44
CA ARG A 426 8.11 20.26 16.28
C ARG A 426 8.98 19.30 15.50
N ASP A 427 8.82 19.25 14.15
CA ASP A 427 9.61 18.37 13.28
C ASP A 427 10.87 19.12 12.87
N GLN A 428 12.00 18.61 13.34
CA GLN A 428 13.33 19.06 12.92
C GLN A 428 13.81 18.17 11.78
N VAL A 429 14.36 18.78 10.74
CA VAL A 429 14.81 18.08 9.54
C VAL A 429 16.30 18.35 9.31
N GLU A 430 17.05 17.28 9.19
CA GLU A 430 18.43 17.29 8.74
C GLU A 430 18.48 17.32 7.21
N ILE A 431 19.16 18.30 6.65
CA ILE A 431 19.23 18.51 5.19
C ILE A 431 20.28 17.59 4.55
N CYS A 432 21.45 17.52 5.13
CA CYS A 432 22.55 16.64 4.71
C CYS A 432 23.56 16.48 5.85
N ASP A 433 24.41 15.46 5.74
CA ASP A 433 25.50 15.23 6.71
C ASP A 433 26.72 16.10 6.38
N LEU A 434 27.04 16.27 5.10
CA LEU A 434 28.15 17.09 4.61
C LEU A 434 27.67 18.00 3.48
N LEU A 435 28.21 19.20 3.44
CA LEU A 435 28.04 20.15 2.34
C LEU A 435 29.40 20.39 1.65
N ALA A 436 29.47 20.13 0.36
CA ALA A 436 30.64 20.41 -0.45
C ALA A 436 30.66 21.89 -0.90
N PRO A 437 31.86 22.45 -1.27
CA PRO A 437 32.01 23.87 -1.65
C PRO A 437 31.15 24.30 -2.84
N ASP A 438 30.80 23.38 -3.73
CA ASP A 438 29.96 23.64 -4.91
C ASP A 438 28.46 23.58 -4.61
N GLY A 439 28.07 23.38 -3.33
CA GLY A 439 26.69 23.24 -2.90
C GLY A 439 26.11 21.82 -3.06
N THR A 440 26.94 20.83 -3.37
CA THR A 440 26.52 19.42 -3.39
C THR A 440 26.21 18.95 -1.98
N LEU A 441 24.98 18.40 -1.83
CA LEU A 441 24.55 17.78 -0.57
C LEU A 441 25.05 16.33 -0.53
N VAL A 442 25.77 15.97 0.52
CA VAL A 442 26.26 14.60 0.71
C VAL A 442 25.59 14.00 1.94
N LEU A 443 24.90 12.88 1.72
CA LEU A 443 24.30 12.11 2.78
C LEU A 443 25.12 10.84 2.99
N VAL A 444 25.49 10.58 4.23
CA VAL A 444 26.44 9.52 4.61
C VAL A 444 25.71 8.46 5.42
N LYS A 445 25.92 7.18 5.10
CA LYS A 445 25.28 6.10 5.86
C LYS A 445 26.12 4.84 5.94
N ARG A 446 26.15 4.26 7.15
CA ARG A 446 26.68 2.91 7.37
C ARG A 446 25.52 1.91 7.33
N ALA A 447 25.45 1.10 6.26
CA ALA A 447 24.33 0.21 6.01
C ALA A 447 24.72 -1.28 6.14
N GLY A 448 23.90 -2.04 6.86
CA GLY A 448 23.99 -3.50 6.94
C GLY A 448 22.73 -4.19 6.43
N SER A 449 21.72 -3.42 6.00
CA SER A 449 20.43 -3.88 5.51
C SER A 449 19.75 -2.78 4.70
N SER A 450 18.58 -3.08 4.12
CA SER A 450 17.79 -2.12 3.34
C SER A 450 17.22 -0.97 4.16
N GLY A 451 16.98 -1.14 5.45
CA GLY A 451 16.33 -0.13 6.31
C GLY A 451 17.09 1.20 6.38
N PRO A 452 18.38 1.19 6.77
CA PRO A 452 19.19 2.41 6.79
C PRO A 452 19.27 3.12 5.44
N LEU A 453 19.29 2.36 4.32
CA LEU A 453 19.29 2.92 2.97
C LEU A 453 17.96 3.57 2.61
N SER A 454 16.84 2.95 2.97
CA SER A 454 15.51 3.52 2.74
C SER A 454 15.34 4.84 3.50
N HIS A 455 15.87 4.94 4.72
CA HIS A 455 15.89 6.19 5.47
C HIS A 455 16.73 7.27 4.76
N LEU A 456 17.96 6.93 4.29
CA LEU A 456 18.84 7.81 3.54
C LEU A 456 18.16 8.38 2.29
N PHE A 457 17.48 7.52 1.51
CA PHE A 457 16.75 7.93 0.30
C PHE A 457 15.59 8.85 0.61
N SER A 458 14.86 8.56 1.69
CA SER A 458 13.76 9.39 2.18
C SER A 458 14.24 10.77 2.62
N GLN A 459 15.35 10.82 3.36
CA GLN A 459 16.02 12.05 3.81
C GLN A 459 16.42 12.93 2.61
N ALA A 460 17.05 12.34 1.59
CA ALA A 460 17.43 13.04 0.36
C ALA A 460 16.22 13.71 -0.32
N ARG A 461 15.11 12.99 -0.43
CA ARG A 461 13.90 13.49 -1.06
C ARG A 461 13.26 14.62 -0.28
N VAL A 462 13.13 14.46 1.04
CA VAL A 462 12.56 15.48 1.94
C VAL A 462 13.41 16.74 1.95
N ALA A 463 14.75 16.61 2.00
CA ALA A 463 15.67 17.75 1.98
C ALA A 463 15.50 18.60 0.71
N VAL A 464 15.49 17.98 -0.47
CA VAL A 464 15.28 18.69 -1.75
C VAL A 464 13.90 19.36 -1.78
N GLU A 465 12.87 18.64 -1.39
CA GLU A 465 11.52 19.14 -1.41
C GLU A 465 11.35 20.39 -0.53
N LEU A 466 11.86 20.35 0.69
CA LEU A 466 11.82 21.49 1.61
C LEU A 466 12.64 22.68 1.12
N LEU A 467 13.85 22.45 0.60
CA LEU A 467 14.68 23.52 0.07
C LEU A 467 14.09 24.17 -1.19
N GLN A 468 13.40 23.42 -2.04
CA GLN A 468 12.74 23.96 -3.23
C GLN A 468 11.42 24.67 -2.92
N GLN A 469 10.63 24.13 -1.99
CA GLN A 469 9.26 24.62 -1.75
C GLN A 469 9.15 25.68 -0.65
N SER A 470 10.06 25.67 0.34
CA SER A 470 9.97 26.56 1.50
C SER A 470 11.09 27.59 1.52
N ALA A 471 10.76 28.83 1.20
CA ALA A 471 11.69 29.96 1.34
C ALA A 471 12.23 30.10 2.78
N GLN A 472 11.39 29.80 3.79
CA GLN A 472 11.79 29.87 5.19
C GLN A 472 12.83 28.79 5.56
N VAL A 473 12.64 27.54 5.12
CA VAL A 473 13.62 26.45 5.33
C VAL A 473 14.91 26.78 4.62
N ARG A 474 14.85 27.27 3.38
CA ARG A 474 16.00 27.68 2.60
C ARG A 474 16.80 28.78 3.31
N ALA A 475 16.12 29.82 3.80
CA ALA A 475 16.78 30.90 4.56
C ALA A 475 17.44 30.39 5.85
N GLN A 476 16.79 29.50 6.59
CA GLN A 476 17.38 28.87 7.77
C GLN A 476 18.64 28.06 7.42
N PHE A 477 18.59 27.28 6.35
CA PHE A 477 19.72 26.47 5.89
C PHE A 477 20.90 27.35 5.46
N ILE A 478 20.65 28.40 4.65
CA ILE A 478 21.67 29.36 4.23
C ILE A 478 22.32 30.06 5.43
N ALA A 479 21.51 30.54 6.38
CA ALA A 479 22.01 31.17 7.61
C ALA A 479 22.84 30.20 8.47
N MET A 480 22.45 28.93 8.53
CA MET A 480 23.22 27.88 9.22
C MET A 480 24.59 27.68 8.55
N VAL A 481 24.62 27.54 7.23
CA VAL A 481 25.84 27.37 6.44
C VAL A 481 26.79 28.57 6.63
N ALA A 482 26.27 29.80 6.52
CA ALA A 482 27.07 31.01 6.72
C ALA A 482 27.67 31.09 8.14
N ARG A 483 26.88 30.72 9.16
CA ARG A 483 27.33 30.69 10.55
C ARG A 483 28.44 29.68 10.81
N LEU A 484 28.28 28.45 10.28
CA LEU A 484 29.25 27.36 10.49
C LEU A 484 30.49 27.49 9.62
N GLY A 485 30.35 28.07 8.41
CA GLY A 485 31.41 28.24 7.46
C GLY A 485 32.35 29.43 7.74
N GLY A 486 32.10 30.21 8.82
CA GLY A 486 33.00 31.30 9.23
C GLY A 486 33.28 32.36 8.14
N GLY A 487 32.42 32.48 7.12
CA GLY A 487 32.57 33.37 5.98
C GLY A 487 33.31 32.75 4.77
N GLU A 488 33.91 31.58 4.90
CA GLU A 488 34.52 30.84 3.79
C GLU A 488 33.53 30.05 2.94
N CYS A 489 32.36 29.73 3.51
CA CYS A 489 31.25 29.05 2.83
C CYS A 489 30.02 29.93 2.85
N SER A 490 29.49 30.23 1.67
CA SER A 490 28.23 30.94 1.52
C SER A 490 27.39 30.32 0.40
N LEU A 491 26.10 30.25 0.60
CA LEU A 491 25.13 29.81 -0.42
C LEU A 491 24.35 31.04 -0.93
N PRO A 492 23.97 31.08 -2.21
CA PRO A 492 23.16 32.17 -2.74
C PRO A 492 21.77 32.17 -2.08
N GLU A 493 21.09 33.34 -2.05
CA GLU A 493 19.75 33.48 -1.44
C GLU A 493 18.69 32.60 -2.07
N ASP A 494 18.84 32.29 -3.35
CA ASP A 494 17.94 31.42 -4.13
C ASP A 494 18.46 29.97 -4.22
N PHE A 495 19.37 29.58 -3.32
CA PHE A 495 19.97 28.25 -3.33
C PHE A 495 18.93 27.14 -3.45
N THR A 496 19.10 26.31 -4.46
CA THR A 496 18.41 25.03 -4.62
C THR A 496 19.44 23.96 -4.96
N PRO A 497 19.37 22.79 -4.32
CA PRO A 497 20.32 21.73 -4.58
C PRO A 497 20.20 21.24 -6.03
N ARG A 498 21.34 21.12 -6.71
CA ARG A 498 21.44 20.58 -8.08
C ARG A 498 22.00 19.18 -8.10
N ARG A 499 22.69 18.77 -7.04
CA ARG A 499 23.29 17.46 -6.91
C ARG A 499 23.19 16.95 -5.49
N ILE A 500 22.93 15.65 -5.38
CA ILE A 500 22.99 14.88 -4.14
C ILE A 500 23.91 13.70 -4.35
N VAL A 501 24.78 13.45 -3.38
CA VAL A 501 25.62 12.27 -3.31
C VAL A 501 25.18 11.41 -2.13
N LEU A 502 24.82 10.16 -2.40
CA LEU A 502 24.51 9.16 -1.40
C LEU A 502 25.78 8.33 -1.15
N ALA A 503 26.44 8.59 -0.04
CA ALA A 503 27.70 7.96 0.31
C ALA A 503 27.48 6.83 1.32
N VAL A 504 27.76 5.60 0.94
CA VAL A 504 27.42 4.40 1.72
C VAL A 504 28.65 3.56 2.04
N LEU A 505 28.79 3.20 3.33
CA LEU A 505 29.68 2.12 3.77
C LEU A 505 28.86 0.88 4.05
N LEU A 506 29.16 -0.26 3.42
CA LEU A 506 28.56 -1.55 3.75
C LEU A 506 29.21 -2.15 5.01
N LYS A 507 28.37 -2.63 5.94
CA LYS A 507 28.85 -3.24 7.20
C LYS A 507 29.66 -4.51 7.01
N ASN A 508 29.44 -5.25 5.91
CA ASN A 508 30.21 -6.45 5.54
C ASN A 508 31.58 -6.13 4.93
N ARG A 509 31.94 -4.84 4.83
CA ARG A 509 33.19 -4.34 4.24
C ARG A 509 33.39 -4.65 2.75
N GLU A 510 32.35 -5.06 2.05
CA GLU A 510 32.38 -5.16 0.61
C GLU A 510 32.31 -3.79 -0.05
N ASN A 511 32.86 -3.69 -1.25
CA ASN A 511 32.69 -2.48 -2.05
C ASN A 511 31.24 -2.33 -2.47
N LEU A 512 30.72 -1.11 -2.36
CA LEU A 512 29.39 -0.82 -2.85
C LEU A 512 29.42 -0.77 -4.38
N THR A 513 28.66 -1.66 -5.00
CA THR A 513 28.44 -1.72 -6.46
C THR A 513 26.94 -1.71 -6.73
N PRO A 514 26.49 -1.46 -7.96
CA PRO A 514 25.07 -1.58 -8.31
C PRO A 514 24.45 -2.93 -7.89
N GLU A 515 25.21 -4.02 -7.99
CA GLU A 515 24.76 -5.38 -7.67
C GLU A 515 24.73 -5.62 -6.16
N SER A 516 25.63 -5.00 -5.39
CA SER A 516 25.70 -5.15 -3.93
C SER A 516 24.66 -4.31 -3.19
N VAL A 517 23.99 -3.38 -3.87
CA VAL A 517 22.82 -2.69 -3.30
C VAL A 517 21.73 -3.71 -3.04
N PHE A 518 21.26 -3.80 -1.78
CA PHE A 518 20.21 -4.73 -1.39
C PHE A 518 19.01 -4.65 -2.35
N GLY A 519 18.46 -5.81 -2.75
CA GLY A 519 17.49 -5.88 -3.84
C GLY A 519 16.24 -4.98 -3.66
N PHE A 520 15.76 -4.84 -2.42
CA PHE A 520 14.68 -3.90 -2.11
C PHE A 520 15.13 -2.43 -2.25
N SER A 521 16.36 -2.13 -1.84
CA SER A 521 16.95 -0.79 -1.94
C SER A 521 17.16 -0.36 -3.39
N GLN A 522 17.39 -1.31 -4.34
CA GLN A 522 17.51 -0.97 -5.77
C GLN A 522 16.24 -0.30 -6.31
N ILE A 523 15.07 -0.83 -5.95
CA ILE A 523 13.80 -0.24 -6.38
C ILE A 523 13.59 1.13 -5.73
N THR A 524 13.82 1.23 -4.43
CA THR A 524 13.62 2.49 -3.69
C THR A 524 14.56 3.60 -4.18
N ILE A 525 15.84 3.27 -4.43
CA ILE A 525 16.79 4.25 -4.94
C ILE A 525 16.49 4.66 -6.39
N ALA A 526 16.09 3.72 -7.25
CA ALA A 526 15.69 4.03 -8.63
C ALA A 526 14.50 4.99 -8.65
N GLN A 527 13.50 4.76 -7.82
CA GLN A 527 12.34 5.66 -7.68
C GLN A 527 12.72 7.03 -7.11
N THR A 528 13.61 7.05 -6.10
CA THR A 528 14.11 8.29 -5.50
C THR A 528 14.87 9.10 -6.53
N ALA A 529 15.76 8.46 -7.28
CA ALA A 529 16.54 9.12 -8.34
C ALA A 529 15.64 9.71 -9.43
N LYS A 530 14.63 8.97 -9.89
CA LYS A 530 13.62 9.48 -10.84
C LYS A 530 12.86 10.67 -10.30
N ALA A 531 12.42 10.62 -9.03
CA ALA A 531 11.69 11.72 -8.40
C ALA A 531 12.55 12.98 -8.25
N LEU A 532 13.84 12.82 -7.92
CA LEU A 532 14.80 13.93 -7.80
C LEU A 532 15.21 14.49 -9.18
N ALA A 533 15.41 13.63 -10.18
CA ALA A 533 15.66 14.04 -11.55
C ALA A 533 14.50 14.87 -12.14
N ALA A 534 13.26 14.50 -11.86
CA ALA A 534 12.07 15.28 -12.24
C ALA A 534 12.04 16.69 -11.60
N ARG A 535 12.80 16.91 -10.52
CA ARG A 535 13.01 18.20 -9.85
C ARG A 535 14.29 18.91 -10.26
N GLY A 536 15.00 18.40 -11.27
CA GLY A 536 16.26 18.96 -11.78
C GLY A 536 17.47 18.68 -10.88
N VAL A 537 17.42 17.65 -10.03
CA VAL A 537 18.50 17.26 -9.12
C VAL A 537 19.16 15.98 -9.60
N THR A 538 20.48 16.02 -9.82
CA THR A 538 21.28 14.83 -10.14
C THR A 538 21.59 14.05 -8.87
N VAL A 539 21.45 12.72 -8.93
CA VAL A 539 21.77 11.81 -7.83
C VAL A 539 22.99 10.98 -8.22
N GLU A 540 23.98 10.92 -7.35
CA GLU A 540 25.13 10.01 -7.47
C GLU A 540 25.18 9.09 -6.24
N VAL A 541 25.67 7.88 -6.44
CA VAL A 541 25.93 6.90 -5.38
C VAL A 541 27.40 6.58 -5.35
N ILE A 542 28.01 6.67 -4.18
CA ILE A 542 29.41 6.33 -3.98
C ILE A 542 29.58 5.34 -2.82
N GLY A 543 30.49 4.40 -2.99
CA GLY A 543 30.95 3.55 -1.90
C GLY A 543 32.04 4.25 -1.08
N ILE A 544 31.91 4.20 0.25
CA ILE A 544 32.98 4.62 1.15
C ILE A 544 33.87 3.41 1.42
N PRO A 545 35.17 3.46 1.12
CA PRO A 545 36.04 2.32 1.37
C PRO A 545 36.24 2.09 2.87
N PRO A 546 36.27 0.81 3.33
CA PRO A 546 36.67 0.49 4.70
C PRO A 546 38.19 0.66 4.87
N THR A 547 38.64 0.94 6.11
CA THR A 547 40.10 0.92 6.41
C THR A 547 40.63 -0.50 6.29
N GLY A 548 41.69 -0.71 5.51
CA GLY A 548 42.39 -2.00 5.32
C GLY A 548 42.06 -2.73 4.04
N GLY A 549 41.21 -2.19 3.15
CA GLY A 549 41.10 -2.66 1.76
C GLY A 549 42.20 -2.05 0.93
N ALA A 550 42.95 -2.88 0.20
CA ALA A 550 43.88 -2.38 -0.83
C ALA A 550 43.12 -1.60 -1.91
N PRO A 551 43.71 -0.59 -2.56
CA PRO A 551 43.06 0.25 -3.56
C PRO A 551 42.58 -0.54 -4.77
#